data_b6dd41ac2529d8b4cc98ff72270dbb2e
#
_entry.id   b6dd41ac2529d8b4cc98ff72270dbb2e
#
_cell.length_a   1.000
_cell.length_b   1.000
_cell.length_c   1.000
_cell.angle_alpha   90.00
_cell.angle_beta   90.00
_cell.angle_gamma   90.00
#
_symmetry.space_group_name_H-M   'P 1'
#
loop_
_entity.id
_entity.type
_entity.pdbx_description
1 polymer ?
#
loop_
_entity_poly.entity_id
_entity_poly.type
_entity_poly.pdbx_seq_one_letter_code
_entity_poly.pdbx_strand_id
1 'polypeptide(L)'
;MTFNCPYCKKELDFMEMHFEADLQAIIDMLPAFGTRYSQYVMGYCYLFGVTPFRLKAKKMRLLLEELKRLFDTQSFSYQKKTYPISHAGIAEALDICIKKNFETPLENHNYLKKIMIGISERESKDKSRSDEKVPRDKEQKLQDAVRPSPEKAQENLKKIHDLIDGVGKKK
;
A
#
# COMPACT_ATOMS: atom_id res chain seq x y z
N MET A 1 15.13 33.36 10.73
CA MET A 1 15.98 32.49 11.59
C MET A 1 17.42 32.68 11.14
N THR A 2 18.22 33.37 11.96
CA THR A 2 19.62 33.66 11.62
C THR A 2 20.55 32.74 12.40
N PHE A 3 21.67 32.35 11.79
CA PHE A 3 22.76 31.62 12.44
C PHE A 3 24.11 32.13 11.94
N ASN A 4 25.14 32.02 12.77
CA ASN A 4 26.47 32.44 12.40
C ASN A 4 27.26 31.31 11.73
N CYS A 5 27.83 31.58 10.58
CA CYS A 5 28.69 30.63 9.87
C CYS A 5 29.86 30.22 10.82
N PRO A 6 30.07 28.91 11.08
CA PRO A 6 31.14 28.47 11.98
C PRO A 6 32.55 28.81 11.47
N TYR A 7 32.72 29.01 10.17
CA TYR A 7 34.01 29.28 9.54
C TYR A 7 34.32 30.76 9.43
N CYS A 8 33.40 31.57 8.88
CA CYS A 8 33.66 32.96 8.63
C CYS A 8 32.92 33.94 9.58
N LYS A 9 32.12 33.41 10.54
CA LYS A 9 31.33 34.15 11.53
C LYS A 9 30.28 35.12 10.94
N LYS A 10 30.04 35.06 9.61
CA LYS A 10 29.04 35.87 8.97
C LYS A 10 27.65 35.37 9.39
N GLU A 11 26.77 36.32 9.73
CA GLU A 11 25.37 36.04 10.00
C GLU A 11 24.67 35.64 8.69
N LEU A 12 23.99 34.52 8.72
CA LEU A 12 23.24 33.94 7.59
C LEU A 12 21.77 33.83 8.00
N ASP A 13 20.87 34.43 7.22
CA ASP A 13 19.45 34.19 7.40
C ASP A 13 19.03 32.98 6.54
N PHE A 14 18.46 31.97 7.21
CA PHE A 14 18.00 30.76 6.53
C PHE A 14 16.94 31.07 5.47
N MET A 15 16.13 32.11 5.67
CA MET A 15 15.08 32.51 4.73
C MET A 15 15.64 33.27 3.50
N GLU A 16 16.85 33.84 3.61
CA GLU A 16 17.53 34.51 2.51
C GLU A 16 18.44 33.57 1.69
N MET A 17 18.65 32.33 2.19
CA MET A 17 19.39 31.32 1.42
C MET A 17 18.58 30.95 0.18
N HIS A 18 19.06 31.38 -0.98
CA HIS A 18 18.56 30.89 -2.26
C HIS A 18 18.95 29.42 -2.40
N PHE A 19 18.01 28.51 -2.13
CA PHE A 19 18.21 27.11 -2.43
C PHE A 19 18.28 26.94 -3.95
N GLU A 20 19.23 26.12 -4.39
CA GLU A 20 19.27 25.67 -5.78
C GLU A 20 17.89 25.09 -6.15
N ALA A 21 17.39 25.38 -7.34
CA ALA A 21 16.03 25.01 -7.77
C ALA A 21 15.71 23.51 -7.58
N ASP A 22 16.70 22.63 -7.75
CA ASP A 22 16.56 21.21 -7.52
C ASP A 22 16.37 20.88 -6.03
N LEU A 23 17.03 21.59 -5.12
CA LEU A 23 16.85 21.42 -3.67
C LEU A 23 15.48 21.90 -3.21
N GLN A 24 15.01 23.04 -3.70
CA GLN A 24 13.65 23.52 -3.41
C GLN A 24 12.61 22.50 -3.86
N ALA A 25 12.72 21.97 -5.08
CA ALA A 25 11.84 20.96 -5.60
C ALA A 25 11.85 19.67 -4.76
N ILE A 26 13.00 19.27 -4.21
CA ILE A 26 13.10 18.13 -3.28
C ILE A 26 12.31 18.40 -2.00
N ILE A 27 12.50 19.58 -1.39
CA ILE A 27 11.81 19.97 -0.16
C ILE A 27 10.29 19.98 -0.38
N ASP A 28 9.82 20.52 -1.50
CA ASP A 28 8.40 20.59 -1.85
C ASP A 28 7.76 19.23 -2.12
N MET A 29 8.55 18.26 -2.61
CA MET A 29 8.04 16.90 -2.88
C MET A 29 7.96 16.00 -1.65
N LEU A 30 8.80 16.19 -0.63
CA LEU A 30 8.85 15.31 0.55
C LEU A 30 7.51 15.18 1.28
N PRO A 31 6.72 16.25 1.49
CA PRO A 31 5.42 16.14 2.15
C PRO A 31 4.42 15.25 1.41
N ALA A 32 4.54 15.12 0.07
CA ALA A 32 3.65 14.29 -0.74
C ALA A 32 3.69 12.79 -0.38
N PHE A 33 4.81 12.31 0.18
CA PHE A 33 4.92 10.92 0.65
C PHE A 33 4.32 10.72 2.04
N GLY A 34 4.01 11.80 2.77
CA GLY A 34 3.58 11.75 4.16
C GLY A 34 4.69 11.27 5.10
N THR A 35 4.48 11.47 6.41
CA THR A 35 5.48 11.13 7.44
C THR A 35 5.78 9.63 7.49
N ARG A 36 4.79 8.78 7.16
CA ARG A 36 4.90 7.32 7.24
C ARG A 36 5.85 6.72 6.20
N TYR A 37 5.87 7.27 4.99
CA TYR A 37 6.61 6.67 3.87
C TYR A 37 7.89 7.42 3.52
N SER A 38 8.06 8.67 3.96
CA SER A 38 9.21 9.50 3.64
C SER A 38 10.55 8.88 4.05
N GLN A 39 10.60 8.18 5.18
CA GLN A 39 11.81 7.48 5.63
C GLN A 39 12.24 6.36 4.67
N TYR A 40 11.29 5.59 4.13
CA TYR A 40 11.59 4.52 3.15
C TYR A 40 12.04 5.11 1.82
N VAL A 41 11.40 6.18 1.37
CA VAL A 41 11.76 6.89 0.15
C VAL A 41 13.18 7.45 0.25
N MET A 42 13.52 8.12 1.35
CA MET A 42 14.87 8.67 1.57
C MET A 42 15.92 7.57 1.69
N GLY A 43 15.64 6.53 2.48
CA GLY A 43 16.54 5.37 2.63
C GLY A 43 16.84 4.70 1.29
N TYR A 44 15.82 4.57 0.44
CA TYR A 44 15.97 4.01 -0.90
C TYR A 44 16.82 4.91 -1.82
N CYS A 45 16.63 6.24 -1.77
CA CYS A 45 17.45 7.18 -2.54
C CYS A 45 18.95 7.08 -2.19
N TYR A 46 19.28 6.75 -0.94
CA TYR A 46 20.68 6.56 -0.54
C TYR A 46 21.36 5.38 -1.25
N LEU A 47 20.61 4.35 -1.66
CA LEU A 47 21.14 3.21 -2.41
C LEU A 47 21.70 3.61 -3.79
N PHE A 48 21.34 4.79 -4.30
CA PHE A 48 21.86 5.33 -5.54
C PHE A 48 23.15 6.18 -5.35
N GLY A 49 23.74 6.14 -4.16
CA GLY A 49 24.92 6.92 -3.80
C GLY A 49 24.63 8.42 -3.63
N VAL A 50 23.39 8.77 -3.38
CA VAL A 50 22.96 10.14 -3.04
C VAL A 50 22.88 10.22 -1.52
N THR A 51 23.88 10.84 -0.91
CA THR A 51 23.91 11.03 0.55
C THR A 51 23.72 12.50 0.90
N PRO A 52 23.31 12.85 2.14
CA PRO A 52 23.15 14.24 2.58
C PRO A 52 24.40 15.09 2.38
N PHE A 53 25.59 14.47 2.44
CA PHE A 53 26.88 15.16 2.29
C PHE A 53 27.41 15.18 0.85
N ARG A 54 26.86 14.38 -0.04
CA ARG A 54 27.20 14.31 -1.46
C ARG A 54 25.93 14.44 -2.30
N LEU A 55 25.18 15.48 -2.03
CA LEU A 55 23.89 15.70 -2.68
C LEU A 55 24.14 16.08 -4.14
N LYS A 56 23.86 15.13 -5.02
CA LYS A 56 23.60 15.42 -6.42
C LYS A 56 22.12 15.77 -6.52
N ALA A 57 21.77 17.03 -6.20
CA ALA A 57 20.41 17.51 -6.06
C ALA A 57 19.54 17.12 -7.26
N LYS A 58 20.04 17.33 -8.48
CA LYS A 58 19.35 16.93 -9.70
C LYS A 58 19.05 15.43 -9.77
N LYS A 59 19.99 14.56 -9.39
CA LYS A 59 19.79 13.10 -9.38
C LYS A 59 18.73 12.73 -8.36
N MET A 60 18.80 13.30 -7.16
CA MET A 60 17.84 13.04 -6.10
C MET A 60 16.44 13.50 -6.49
N ARG A 61 16.29 14.69 -7.08
CA ARG A 61 15.02 15.20 -7.58
C ARG A 61 14.39 14.23 -8.57
N LEU A 62 15.13 13.74 -9.56
CA LEU A 62 14.63 12.79 -10.56
C LEU A 62 14.17 11.48 -9.91
N LEU A 63 14.93 10.93 -8.94
CA LEU A 63 14.53 9.73 -8.19
C LEU A 63 13.23 9.95 -7.42
N LEU A 64 13.10 11.09 -6.76
CA LEU A 64 11.89 11.44 -6.00
C LEU A 64 10.68 11.65 -6.92
N GLU A 65 10.85 12.27 -8.08
CA GLU A 65 9.79 12.42 -9.10
C GLU A 65 9.27 11.06 -9.59
N GLU A 66 10.17 10.10 -9.85
CA GLU A 66 9.78 8.75 -10.25
C GLU A 66 9.05 8.00 -9.13
N LEU A 67 9.54 8.09 -7.89
CA LEU A 67 8.87 7.50 -6.75
C LEU A 67 7.53 8.17 -6.46
N LYS A 68 7.44 9.50 -6.54
CA LYS A 68 6.17 10.21 -6.39
C LYS A 68 5.14 9.73 -7.40
N ARG A 69 5.52 9.61 -8.66
CA ARG A 69 4.64 9.07 -9.71
C ARG A 69 4.16 7.66 -9.36
N LEU A 70 5.05 6.80 -8.85
CA LEU A 70 4.69 5.44 -8.41
C LEU A 70 3.65 5.46 -7.27
N PHE A 71 3.83 6.33 -6.28
CA PHE A 71 2.85 6.49 -5.19
C PHE A 71 1.52 7.06 -5.69
N ASP A 72 1.55 8.07 -6.57
CA ASP A 72 0.35 8.71 -7.11
C ASP A 72 -0.49 7.77 -7.98
N THR A 73 0.17 6.97 -8.84
CA THR A 73 -0.52 6.05 -9.78
C THR A 73 -0.87 4.69 -9.16
N GLN A 74 -0.24 4.31 -8.05
CA GLN A 74 -0.35 2.98 -7.44
C GLN A 74 -0.21 1.84 -8.45
N SER A 75 0.64 2.06 -9.45
CA SER A 75 0.89 1.10 -10.53
C SER A 75 2.27 1.32 -11.14
N PHE A 76 2.84 0.28 -11.68
CA PHE A 76 4.10 0.35 -12.41
C PHE A 76 4.10 -0.59 -13.60
N SER A 77 4.89 -0.25 -14.61
CA SER A 77 5.05 -1.08 -15.81
C SER A 77 6.39 -1.81 -15.79
N TYR A 78 6.35 -3.10 -16.08
CA TYR A 78 7.52 -3.94 -16.27
C TYR A 78 7.28 -4.94 -17.39
N GLN A 79 8.20 -5.03 -18.38
CA GLN A 79 8.11 -5.94 -19.54
C GLN A 79 6.72 -5.91 -20.23
N LYS A 80 6.24 -4.71 -20.57
CA LYS A 80 4.95 -4.45 -21.24
C LYS A 80 3.70 -4.83 -20.44
N LYS A 81 3.84 -5.24 -19.18
CA LYS A 81 2.74 -5.48 -18.24
C LYS A 81 2.65 -4.36 -17.22
N THR A 82 1.43 -3.99 -16.84
CA THR A 82 1.16 -3.05 -15.75
C THR A 82 0.67 -3.81 -14.53
N TYR A 83 1.25 -3.51 -13.38
CA TYR A 83 0.99 -4.16 -12.10
C TYR A 83 0.42 -3.12 -11.13
N PRO A 84 -0.78 -3.33 -10.56
CA PRO A 84 -1.29 -2.49 -9.48
C PRO A 84 -0.55 -2.83 -8.19
N ILE A 85 -0.32 -1.83 -7.34
CA ILE A 85 0.33 -2.02 -6.05
C ILE A 85 -0.18 -0.97 -5.06
N SER A 86 -0.39 -1.36 -3.81
CA SER A 86 -0.80 -0.43 -2.76
C SER A 86 0.37 0.42 -2.25
N HIS A 87 0.07 1.54 -1.58
CA HIS A 87 1.11 2.33 -0.88
C HIS A 87 1.89 1.49 0.14
N ALA A 88 1.20 0.56 0.83
CA ALA A 88 1.84 -0.35 1.78
C ALA A 88 2.78 -1.33 1.06
N GLY A 89 2.37 -1.86 -0.10
CA GLY A 89 3.21 -2.73 -0.92
C GLY A 89 4.43 -2.02 -1.49
N ILE A 90 4.29 -0.74 -1.89
CA ILE A 90 5.45 0.07 -2.30
C ILE A 90 6.43 0.23 -1.14
N ALA A 91 5.93 0.59 0.05
CA ALA A 91 6.77 0.78 1.24
C ALA A 91 7.48 -0.52 1.65
N GLU A 92 6.80 -1.66 1.59
CA GLU A 92 7.38 -2.99 1.83
C GLU A 92 8.51 -3.28 0.83
N ALA A 93 8.30 -3.00 -0.45
CA ALA A 93 9.32 -3.19 -1.48
C ALA A 93 10.55 -2.31 -1.24
N LEU A 94 10.35 -1.05 -0.86
CA LEU A 94 11.43 -0.13 -0.51
C LEU A 94 12.21 -0.62 0.71
N ASP A 95 11.53 -1.08 1.76
CA ASP A 95 12.15 -1.61 2.98
C ASP A 95 13.01 -2.86 2.69
N ILE A 96 12.51 -3.78 1.84
CA ILE A 96 13.29 -4.93 1.38
C ILE A 96 14.55 -4.50 0.64
N CYS A 97 14.45 -3.47 -0.23
CA CYS A 97 15.62 -2.91 -0.92
C CYS A 97 16.63 -2.32 0.06
N ILE A 98 16.17 -1.54 1.04
CA ILE A 98 17.03 -0.88 2.03
C ILE A 98 17.78 -1.90 2.88
N LYS A 99 17.10 -2.97 3.31
CA LYS A 99 17.69 -4.04 4.12
C LYS A 99 18.69 -4.90 3.37
N LYS A 100 18.66 -4.85 2.03
CA LYS A 100 19.64 -5.57 1.23
C LYS A 100 20.93 -4.78 1.11
N ASN A 101 22.04 -5.37 1.55
CA ASN A 101 23.36 -4.80 1.33
C ASN A 101 23.77 -4.93 -0.14
N PHE A 102 23.92 -3.80 -0.82
CA PHE A 102 24.43 -3.73 -2.17
C PHE A 102 25.91 -3.33 -2.11
N GLU A 103 26.77 -4.07 -2.79
CA GLU A 103 28.20 -3.75 -2.88
C GLU A 103 28.46 -2.48 -3.71
N THR A 104 27.59 -2.22 -4.68
CA THR A 104 27.66 -1.05 -5.55
C THR A 104 26.33 -0.27 -5.51
N PRO A 105 26.38 1.07 -5.69
CA PRO A 105 25.16 1.87 -5.79
C PRO A 105 24.25 1.40 -6.93
N LEU A 106 22.94 1.49 -6.70
CA LEU A 106 21.95 1.18 -7.73
C LEU A 106 22.02 2.19 -8.88
N GLU A 107 21.85 1.71 -10.10
CA GLU A 107 21.79 2.56 -11.30
C GLU A 107 20.36 2.86 -11.76
N ASN A 108 19.43 1.93 -11.47
CA ASN A 108 18.05 2.01 -11.92
C ASN A 108 17.08 1.29 -10.97
N HIS A 109 15.78 1.44 -11.22
CA HIS A 109 14.72 0.86 -10.40
C HIS A 109 14.36 -0.62 -10.73
N ASN A 110 15.14 -1.30 -11.56
CA ASN A 110 14.78 -2.66 -12.00
C ASN A 110 14.71 -3.66 -10.85
N TYR A 111 15.59 -3.52 -9.85
CA TYR A 111 15.55 -4.38 -8.68
C TYR A 111 14.28 -4.15 -7.84
N LEU A 112 13.92 -2.90 -7.60
CA LEU A 112 12.67 -2.53 -6.93
C LEU A 112 11.46 -3.10 -7.68
N LYS A 113 11.41 -2.92 -9.01
CA LYS A 113 10.30 -3.44 -9.84
C LYS A 113 10.15 -4.95 -9.72
N LYS A 114 11.26 -5.72 -9.68
CA LYS A 114 11.20 -7.18 -9.48
C LYS A 114 10.58 -7.58 -8.15
N ILE A 115 10.90 -6.87 -7.06
CA ILE A 115 10.30 -7.12 -5.75
C ILE A 115 8.81 -6.75 -5.77
N MET A 116 8.47 -5.60 -6.35
CA MET A 116 7.08 -5.14 -6.43
C MET A 116 6.17 -6.08 -7.21
N ILE A 117 6.66 -6.83 -8.21
CA ILE A 117 5.87 -7.83 -8.93
C ILE A 117 5.34 -8.89 -7.96
N GLY A 118 6.21 -9.48 -7.14
CA GLY A 118 5.82 -10.50 -6.17
C GLY A 118 4.80 -9.98 -5.15
N ILE A 119 4.97 -8.74 -4.70
CA ILE A 119 4.04 -8.09 -3.77
C ILE A 119 2.68 -7.83 -4.44
N SER A 120 2.68 -7.28 -5.65
CA SER A 120 1.46 -7.01 -6.43
C SER A 120 0.66 -8.29 -6.69
N GLU A 121 1.32 -9.39 -7.04
CA GLU A 121 0.66 -10.69 -7.24
C GLU A 121 0.04 -11.24 -5.94
N ARG A 122 0.70 -11.03 -4.79
CA ARG A 122 0.17 -11.40 -3.48
C ARG A 122 -1.06 -10.56 -3.13
N GLU A 123 -0.97 -9.24 -3.24
CA GLU A 123 -2.09 -8.32 -2.99
C GLU A 123 -3.30 -8.64 -3.88
N SER A 124 -3.07 -8.97 -5.15
CA SER A 124 -4.14 -9.34 -6.09
C SER A 124 -4.83 -10.65 -5.70
N LYS A 125 -4.07 -11.65 -5.24
CA LYS A 125 -4.63 -12.93 -4.75
C LYS A 125 -5.44 -12.75 -3.46
N ASP A 126 -4.93 -11.93 -2.54
CA ASP A 126 -5.61 -11.67 -1.27
C ASP A 126 -6.91 -10.88 -1.50
N LYS A 127 -6.91 -9.95 -2.44
CA LYS A 127 -8.12 -9.22 -2.84
C LYS A 127 -9.16 -10.16 -3.46
N SER A 128 -8.77 -11.03 -4.38
CA SER A 128 -9.68 -12.02 -4.97
C SER A 128 -10.29 -12.95 -3.92
N ARG A 129 -9.49 -13.40 -2.95
CA ARG A 129 -9.97 -14.25 -1.83
C ARG A 129 -10.95 -13.53 -0.90
N SER A 130 -10.74 -12.23 -0.66
CA SER A 130 -11.67 -11.42 0.15
C SER A 130 -12.98 -11.19 -0.58
N ASP A 131 -12.92 -10.94 -1.89
CA ASP A 131 -14.11 -10.73 -2.72
C ASP A 131 -14.97 -12.00 -2.85
N GLU A 132 -14.36 -13.21 -2.85
CA GLU A 132 -15.08 -14.48 -2.85
C GLU A 132 -15.73 -14.84 -1.50
N LYS A 133 -15.18 -14.37 -0.37
CA LYS A 133 -15.75 -14.66 0.95
C LYS A 133 -17.02 -13.87 1.24
N VAL A 134 -17.12 -12.63 0.75
CA VAL A 134 -18.27 -11.75 1.00
C VAL A 134 -19.60 -12.30 0.47
N PRO A 135 -19.70 -12.90 -0.74
CA PRO A 135 -20.92 -13.55 -1.19
C PRO A 135 -21.30 -14.77 -0.35
N ARG A 136 -20.35 -15.64 -0.02
CA ARG A 136 -20.60 -16.87 0.76
C ARG A 136 -21.15 -16.57 2.16
N ASP A 137 -20.60 -15.58 2.84
CA ASP A 137 -21.08 -15.18 4.17
C ASP A 137 -22.50 -14.56 4.09
N LYS A 138 -22.86 -13.88 3.00
CA LYS A 138 -24.22 -13.38 2.79
C LYS A 138 -25.21 -14.50 2.48
N GLU A 139 -24.84 -15.46 1.65
CA GLU A 139 -25.66 -16.63 1.34
C GLU A 139 -25.89 -17.52 2.57
N GLN A 140 -24.85 -17.72 3.38
CA GLN A 140 -24.94 -18.50 4.60
C GLN A 140 -25.84 -17.84 5.64
N LYS A 141 -25.73 -16.52 5.82
CA LYS A 141 -26.65 -15.75 6.68
C LYS A 141 -28.08 -15.75 6.19
N LEU A 142 -28.32 -15.73 4.88
CA LEU A 142 -29.66 -15.86 4.28
C LEU A 142 -30.25 -17.27 4.51
N GLN A 143 -29.43 -18.31 4.35
CA GLN A 143 -29.86 -19.69 4.60
C GLN A 143 -30.16 -19.93 6.09
N ASP A 144 -29.35 -19.39 6.99
CA ASP A 144 -29.59 -19.49 8.44
C ASP A 144 -30.82 -18.68 8.89
N ALA A 145 -31.10 -17.55 8.22
CA ALA A 145 -32.30 -16.76 8.49
C ALA A 145 -33.62 -17.41 7.98
N VAL A 146 -33.51 -18.26 6.95
CA VAL A 146 -34.65 -18.99 6.36
C VAL A 146 -34.89 -20.31 7.09
N ARG A 147 -33.93 -20.86 7.81
CA ARG A 147 -34.14 -22.07 8.62
C ARG A 147 -35.05 -21.77 9.81
N PRO A 148 -36.25 -22.39 9.88
CA PRO A 148 -37.11 -22.22 11.04
C PRO A 148 -36.38 -22.72 12.29
N SER A 149 -36.55 -22.03 13.41
CA SER A 149 -35.98 -22.50 14.67
C SER A 149 -36.44 -23.91 14.95
N PRO A 150 -35.63 -24.77 15.62
CA PRO A 150 -36.00 -26.17 15.89
C PRO A 150 -37.35 -26.29 16.60
N GLU A 151 -37.75 -25.30 17.39
CA GLU A 151 -39.07 -25.22 18.04
C GLU A 151 -40.21 -25.02 17.08
N LYS A 152 -40.04 -24.09 16.12
CA LYS A 152 -41.07 -23.86 15.07
C LYS A 152 -41.14 -25.02 14.08
N ALA A 153 -40.05 -25.69 13.81
CA ALA A 153 -40.06 -26.89 12.97
C ALA A 153 -40.81 -28.04 13.66
N GLN A 154 -40.70 -28.25 14.97
CA GLN A 154 -41.45 -29.23 15.73
C GLN A 154 -42.92 -28.87 15.84
N GLU A 155 -43.26 -27.61 16.01
CA GLU A 155 -44.65 -27.15 16.03
C GLU A 155 -45.35 -27.36 14.68
N ASN A 156 -44.66 -27.08 13.57
CA ASN A 156 -45.16 -27.33 12.25
C ASN A 156 -45.35 -28.81 11.93
N LEU A 157 -44.41 -29.69 12.42
CA LEU A 157 -44.58 -31.14 12.33
C LEU A 157 -45.79 -31.65 13.12
N LYS A 158 -46.02 -31.15 14.33
CA LYS A 158 -47.24 -31.47 15.10
C LYS A 158 -48.50 -31.06 14.36
N LYS A 159 -48.56 -29.85 13.83
CA LYS A 159 -49.72 -29.38 13.03
C LYS A 159 -50.01 -30.25 11.80
N ILE A 160 -48.96 -30.74 11.14
CA ILE A 160 -49.11 -31.64 9.98
C ILE A 160 -49.62 -33.00 10.46
N HIS A 161 -49.14 -33.52 11.58
CA HIS A 161 -49.57 -34.80 12.14
C HIS A 161 -51.03 -34.75 12.56
N ASP A 162 -51.44 -33.68 13.24
CA ASP A 162 -52.84 -33.45 13.65
C ASP A 162 -53.79 -33.32 12.45
N LEU A 163 -53.35 -32.76 11.36
CA LEU A 163 -54.12 -32.66 10.08
C LEU A 163 -54.29 -34.04 9.43
N ILE A 164 -53.25 -34.89 9.47
CA ILE A 164 -53.31 -36.25 8.89
C ILE A 164 -54.25 -37.15 9.72
N ASP A 165 -54.16 -37.08 11.05
CA ASP A 165 -55.01 -37.86 11.94
C ASP A 165 -56.48 -37.43 11.90
N GLY A 166 -56.75 -36.13 11.59
CA GLY A 166 -58.10 -35.61 11.45
C GLY A 166 -58.80 -36.06 10.16
N VAL A 167 -58.09 -36.39 9.12
CA VAL A 167 -58.62 -36.85 7.81
C VAL A 167 -59.02 -38.33 7.86
N GLY A 168 -58.37 -39.15 8.75
CA GLY A 168 -58.63 -40.58 8.88
C GLY A 168 -59.88 -40.96 9.68
N LYS A 169 -60.57 -39.99 10.29
CA LYS A 169 -61.75 -40.25 11.13
C LYS A 169 -63.11 -39.90 10.50
N LYS A 170 -63.14 -39.60 9.22
CA LYS A 170 -64.39 -39.42 8.48
C LYS A 170 -64.59 -40.55 7.46
N LYS A 171 -64.90 -41.71 7.93
CA LYS A 171 -65.55 -42.79 7.20
C LYS A 171 -66.49 -43.55 8.15
#